data_825fe57c29fcec94366beaaafeaa436e
#
_entry.id   825fe57c29fcec94366beaaafeaa436e
#
_cell.length_a   1.000
_cell.length_b   1.000
_cell.length_c   1.000
_cell.angle_alpha   90.00
_cell.angle_beta   90.00
_cell.angle_gamma   90.00
#
_symmetry.space_group_name_H-M   'P 1'
#
loop_
_entity.id
_entity.type
_entity.pdbx_description
1 polymer ?
#
loop_
_entity_poly.entity_id
_entity_poly.type
_entity_poly.pdbx_seq_one_letter_code
_entity_poly.pdbx_strand_id
1 'polypeptide(L)'
;MPFLFSTARTAAAVALAAMLAGCAHPITMITETAPPRSPAYLVPKKVAYVMTDAQRDQQVTTAGGSGDRVSYYPYRDLEKSIRDALRAVYRDVVVLRTAGDARSNEAAGVSLVFTPRIATDSSSSSWISWPPTNFTAEVACVVTDAAGAEVTRVRATGNGTAEFGEFKGDFGLAARRAATRLTAQLSSEIRKNEKLR
;
A
#
# COMPACT_ATOMS: atom_id res chain seq x y z
N MET A 1 -10.27 43.35 -37.66
CA MET A 1 -10.79 42.71 -36.42
C MET A 1 -10.60 41.20 -36.45
N PRO A 2 -9.39 40.62 -36.35
CA PRO A 2 -9.21 39.16 -36.34
C PRO A 2 -8.79 38.57 -34.96
N PHE A 3 -8.67 39.37 -33.89
CA PHE A 3 -8.12 38.87 -32.62
C PHE A 3 -9.13 38.25 -31.65
N LEU A 4 -10.43 38.44 -31.84
CA LEU A 4 -11.48 37.93 -30.97
C LEU A 4 -11.84 36.44 -31.19
N PHE A 5 -11.53 35.88 -32.34
CA PHE A 5 -11.82 34.48 -32.65
C PHE A 5 -10.76 33.49 -32.13
N SER A 6 -9.55 33.94 -31.82
CA SER A 6 -8.47 33.10 -31.34
C SER A 6 -8.62 32.78 -29.86
N THR A 7 -9.06 33.73 -29.03
CA THR A 7 -9.24 33.55 -27.57
C THR A 7 -10.43 32.64 -27.23
N ALA A 8 -11.51 32.69 -28.03
CA ALA A 8 -12.64 31.83 -27.85
C ALA A 8 -12.35 30.32 -28.13
N ARG A 9 -11.49 30.06 -29.16
CA ARG A 9 -11.07 28.70 -29.49
C ARG A 9 -10.13 28.09 -28.45
N THR A 10 -9.21 28.88 -27.88
CA THR A 10 -8.33 28.40 -26.79
C THR A 10 -9.09 28.18 -25.49
N ALA A 11 -10.05 29.05 -25.14
CA ALA A 11 -10.89 28.85 -23.97
C ALA A 11 -11.80 27.61 -24.09
N ALA A 12 -12.34 27.34 -25.26
CA ALA A 12 -13.15 26.14 -25.52
C ALA A 12 -12.31 24.86 -25.46
N ALA A 13 -11.07 24.86 -25.96
CA ALA A 13 -10.15 23.73 -25.89
C ALA A 13 -9.70 23.43 -24.45
N VAL A 14 -9.45 24.46 -23.65
CA VAL A 14 -9.10 24.30 -22.22
C VAL A 14 -10.29 23.80 -21.42
N ALA A 15 -11.49 24.28 -21.67
CA ALA A 15 -12.72 23.81 -21.01
C ALA A 15 -13.02 22.34 -21.38
N LEU A 16 -12.81 21.94 -22.63
CA LEU A 16 -12.98 20.56 -23.08
C LEU A 16 -11.93 19.62 -22.48
N ALA A 17 -10.68 20.06 -22.33
CA ALA A 17 -9.62 19.32 -21.67
C ALA A 17 -9.89 19.15 -20.16
N ALA A 18 -10.49 20.14 -19.50
CA ALA A 18 -10.87 20.06 -18.09
C ALA A 18 -12.02 19.07 -17.84
N MET A 19 -12.94 18.89 -18.81
CA MET A 19 -14.03 17.91 -18.72
C MET A 19 -13.55 16.46 -18.91
N LEU A 20 -12.40 16.25 -19.53
CA LEU A 20 -11.79 14.93 -19.72
C LEU A 20 -10.98 14.45 -18.50
N ALA A 21 -10.74 15.31 -17.51
CA ALA A 21 -10.18 14.94 -16.24
C ALA A 21 -11.28 14.27 -15.38
N GLY A 22 -11.72 13.08 -15.78
CA GLY A 22 -12.69 12.28 -15.04
C GLY A 22 -12.25 12.17 -13.57
N CYS A 23 -13.15 12.51 -12.64
CA CYS A 23 -12.88 12.40 -11.21
C CYS A 23 -12.55 10.94 -10.87
N ALA A 24 -11.39 10.74 -10.23
CA ALA A 24 -11.05 9.43 -9.71
C ALA A 24 -11.88 9.15 -8.44
N HIS A 25 -12.41 7.93 -8.30
CA HIS A 25 -13.11 7.51 -7.10
C HIS A 25 -12.08 7.30 -5.98
N PRO A 26 -12.20 8.01 -4.84
CA PRO A 26 -11.35 7.76 -3.69
C PRO A 26 -11.69 6.40 -3.08
N ILE A 27 -10.67 5.56 -2.87
CA ILE A 27 -10.83 4.26 -2.21
C ILE A 27 -9.86 4.14 -1.04
N THR A 28 -10.07 3.13 -0.20
CA THR A 28 -9.13 2.74 0.85
C THR A 28 -8.77 1.26 0.71
N MET A 29 -7.53 0.92 1.08
CA MET A 29 -7.04 -0.46 1.11
C MET A 29 -6.98 -1.02 2.54
N ILE A 30 -7.58 -0.34 3.51
CA ILE A 30 -7.53 -0.75 4.91
C ILE A 30 -8.32 -2.05 5.07
N THR A 31 -7.64 -3.12 5.53
CA THR A 31 -8.29 -4.38 5.87
C THR A 31 -8.69 -4.40 7.34
N GLU A 32 -9.85 -4.99 7.64
CA GLU A 32 -10.30 -5.24 9.00
C GLU A 32 -9.70 -6.54 9.58
N THR A 33 -9.31 -7.47 8.69
CA THR A 33 -8.79 -8.78 9.08
C THR A 33 -7.30 -8.73 9.36
N ALA A 34 -6.91 -9.01 10.60
CA ALA A 34 -5.52 -9.19 10.98
C ALA A 34 -5.15 -10.69 10.97
N PRO A 35 -3.89 -11.06 10.69
CA PRO A 35 -3.44 -12.44 10.83
C PRO A 35 -3.52 -12.90 12.29
N PRO A 36 -3.73 -14.20 12.55
CA PRO A 36 -3.83 -14.71 13.90
C PRO A 36 -2.52 -14.48 14.68
N ARG A 37 -2.68 -13.96 15.90
CA ARG A 37 -1.59 -13.70 16.83
C ARG A 37 -1.68 -14.67 18.00
N SER A 38 -0.71 -15.57 18.11
CA SER A 38 -0.60 -16.49 19.25
C SER A 38 0.58 -16.11 20.13
N PRO A 39 0.36 -15.68 21.37
CA PRO A 39 1.43 -15.24 22.28
C PRO A 39 2.55 -16.26 22.47
N ALA A 40 2.23 -17.57 22.44
CA ALA A 40 3.18 -18.65 22.61
C ALA A 40 4.21 -18.78 21.47
N TYR A 41 3.92 -18.23 20.31
CA TYR A 41 4.77 -18.35 19.12
C TYR A 41 5.37 -17.01 18.66
N LEU A 42 5.26 -15.97 19.47
CA LEU A 42 5.84 -14.69 19.14
C LEU A 42 7.36 -14.70 19.36
N VAL A 43 8.08 -14.17 18.38
CA VAL A 43 9.51 -13.89 18.54
C VAL A 43 9.67 -12.80 19.60
N PRO A 44 10.49 -13.02 20.66
CA PRO A 44 10.63 -12.06 21.77
C PRO A 44 11.56 -10.90 21.43
N LYS A 45 11.31 -10.27 20.27
CA LYS A 45 12.03 -9.09 19.78
C LYS A 45 11.10 -7.89 19.71
N LYS A 46 11.66 -6.72 19.93
CA LYS A 46 11.04 -5.45 19.58
C LYS A 46 11.56 -5.04 18.22
N VAL A 47 10.65 -4.81 17.29
CA VAL A 47 10.97 -4.41 15.92
C VAL A 47 10.33 -3.08 15.57
N ALA A 48 10.92 -2.37 14.61
CA ALA A 48 10.38 -1.13 14.09
C ALA A 48 10.05 -1.27 12.60
N TYR A 49 9.10 -0.48 12.10
CA TYR A 49 8.96 -0.21 10.68
C TYR A 49 9.01 1.29 10.42
N VAL A 50 9.62 1.66 9.30
CA VAL A 50 9.74 3.07 8.89
C VAL A 50 8.53 3.44 8.05
N MET A 51 7.86 4.54 8.42
CA MET A 51 6.73 5.09 7.68
C MET A 51 6.74 6.60 7.84
N THR A 52 7.32 7.31 6.87
CA THR A 52 7.45 8.77 6.91
C THR A 52 6.13 9.46 6.57
N ASP A 53 5.97 10.72 7.01
CA ASP A 53 4.78 11.50 6.67
C ASP A 53 4.72 11.78 5.16
N ALA A 54 5.86 12.04 4.51
CA ALA A 54 5.93 12.19 3.06
C ALA A 54 5.45 10.94 2.31
N GLN A 55 5.75 9.73 2.80
CA GLN A 55 5.21 8.49 2.24
C GLN A 55 3.70 8.37 2.43
N ARG A 56 3.19 8.72 3.61
CA ARG A 56 1.74 8.69 3.88
C ARG A 56 0.94 9.61 2.98
N ASP A 57 1.52 10.74 2.60
CA ASP A 57 0.87 11.75 1.75
C ASP A 57 0.98 11.42 0.25
N GLN A 58 1.69 10.36 -0.11
CA GLN A 58 1.77 9.90 -1.49
C GLN A 58 0.42 9.37 -1.97
N GLN A 59 -0.22 10.10 -2.87
CA GLN A 59 -1.44 9.66 -3.55
C GLN A 59 -1.10 9.02 -4.90
N VAL A 60 -1.79 7.95 -5.21
CA VAL A 60 -1.71 7.24 -6.48
C VAL A 60 -3.10 7.23 -7.12
N THR A 61 -3.14 7.38 -8.43
CA THR A 61 -4.35 7.21 -9.23
C THR A 61 -4.07 6.18 -10.31
N THR A 62 -4.88 5.14 -10.36
CA THR A 62 -4.78 4.06 -11.36
C THR A 62 -6.11 3.84 -12.06
N ALA A 63 -6.07 3.20 -13.23
CA ALA A 63 -7.27 2.73 -13.89
C ALA A 63 -7.93 1.64 -13.03
N GLY A 64 -9.24 1.77 -12.80
CA GLY A 64 -10.04 0.72 -12.16
C GLY A 64 -10.67 -0.20 -13.20
N GLY A 65 -11.94 -0.58 -12.96
CA GLY A 65 -12.75 -1.35 -13.92
C GLY A 65 -13.48 -0.45 -14.90
N SER A 66 -13.61 -0.90 -16.15
CA SER A 66 -14.44 -0.26 -17.19
C SER A 66 -14.19 1.24 -17.41
N GLY A 67 -12.93 1.67 -17.29
CA GLY A 67 -12.54 3.06 -17.49
C GLY A 67 -12.70 3.96 -16.26
N ASP A 68 -13.30 3.50 -15.18
CA ASP A 68 -13.32 4.22 -13.91
C ASP A 68 -11.90 4.31 -13.34
N ARG A 69 -11.56 5.46 -12.79
CA ARG A 69 -10.26 5.69 -12.13
C ARG A 69 -10.46 5.62 -10.62
N VAL A 70 -9.45 5.12 -9.92
CA VAL A 70 -9.42 5.09 -8.46
C VAL A 70 -8.21 5.83 -7.92
N SER A 71 -8.37 6.51 -6.79
CA SER A 71 -7.29 7.21 -6.09
C SER A 71 -7.20 6.74 -4.64
N TYR A 72 -5.99 6.59 -4.13
CA TYR A 72 -5.71 6.08 -2.79
C TYR A 72 -4.32 6.48 -2.32
N TYR A 73 -4.00 6.19 -1.06
CA TYR A 73 -2.73 6.49 -0.42
C TYR A 73 -2.04 5.18 0.01
N PRO A 74 -1.20 4.57 -0.84
CA PRO A 74 -0.68 3.22 -0.62
C PRO A 74 -0.02 3.04 0.75
N TYR A 75 0.85 3.96 1.13
CA TYR A 75 1.57 3.87 2.40
C TYR A 75 0.67 4.07 3.61
N ARG A 76 -0.22 5.05 3.58
CA ARG A 76 -1.16 5.32 4.67
C ARG A 76 -2.14 4.17 4.86
N ASP A 77 -2.68 3.66 3.77
CA ASP A 77 -3.72 2.62 3.82
C ASP A 77 -3.15 1.25 4.20
N LEU A 78 -1.94 0.91 3.70
CA LEU A 78 -1.28 -0.36 4.02
C LEU A 78 -0.44 -0.34 5.31
N GLU A 79 -0.31 0.80 5.98
CA GLU A 79 0.40 0.87 7.26
C GLU A 79 -0.17 -0.10 8.29
N LYS A 80 -1.53 -0.17 8.39
CA LYS A 80 -2.19 -1.14 9.26
C LYS A 80 -1.83 -2.58 8.90
N SER A 81 -1.83 -2.92 7.61
CA SER A 81 -1.47 -4.23 7.10
C SER A 81 -0.04 -4.64 7.48
N ILE A 82 0.93 -3.73 7.30
CA ILE A 82 2.33 -3.97 7.68
C ILE A 82 2.45 -4.17 9.19
N ARG A 83 1.85 -3.29 9.97
CA ARG A 83 1.86 -3.38 11.44
C ARG A 83 1.24 -4.68 11.94
N ASP A 84 0.10 -5.09 11.40
CA ASP A 84 -0.60 -6.29 11.82
C ASP A 84 0.17 -7.56 11.42
N ALA A 85 0.81 -7.56 10.24
CA ALA A 85 1.71 -8.65 9.83
C ALA A 85 2.91 -8.79 10.78
N LEU A 86 3.55 -7.68 11.16
CA LEU A 86 4.66 -7.68 12.11
C LEU A 86 4.20 -8.12 13.51
N ARG A 87 3.07 -7.61 13.99
CA ARG A 87 2.49 -7.99 15.29
C ARG A 87 2.09 -9.45 15.37
N ALA A 88 1.75 -10.08 14.27
CA ALA A 88 1.48 -11.51 14.20
C ALA A 88 2.74 -12.36 14.48
N VAL A 89 3.94 -11.78 14.32
CA VAL A 89 5.23 -12.49 14.43
C VAL A 89 6.01 -12.05 15.67
N TYR A 90 6.04 -10.75 15.97
CA TYR A 90 6.88 -10.19 17.03
C TYR A 90 6.09 -9.74 18.23
N ARG A 91 6.77 -9.74 19.40
CA ARG A 91 6.17 -9.31 20.66
C ARG A 91 5.82 -7.82 20.63
N ASP A 92 6.78 -6.99 20.23
CA ASP A 92 6.64 -5.53 20.22
C ASP A 92 6.93 -4.94 18.84
N VAL A 93 6.06 -4.05 18.39
CA VAL A 93 6.16 -3.39 17.08
C VAL A 93 5.94 -1.89 17.26
N VAL A 94 6.90 -1.09 16.82
CA VAL A 94 6.84 0.38 16.86
C VAL A 94 6.97 0.97 15.47
N VAL A 95 6.46 2.19 15.27
CA VAL A 95 6.62 2.95 14.04
C VAL A 95 7.69 4.02 14.21
N LEU A 96 8.55 4.15 13.20
CA LEU A 96 9.52 5.23 13.09
C LEU A 96 9.08 6.19 11.97
N ARG A 97 9.05 7.47 12.26
CA ARG A 97 8.72 8.52 11.26
C ARG A 97 9.89 8.85 10.34
N THR A 98 11.09 8.54 10.79
CA THR A 98 12.35 8.65 10.04
C THR A 98 13.13 7.36 10.24
N ALA A 99 14.03 7.03 9.32
CA ALA A 99 15.04 6.01 9.59
C ALA A 99 15.88 6.53 10.79
N GLY A 100 15.64 5.94 11.96
CA GLY A 100 16.39 6.30 13.18
C GLY A 100 17.88 6.04 13.01
N ASP A 101 18.72 6.79 13.75
CA ASP A 101 20.13 6.43 13.85
C ASP A 101 20.30 5.18 14.74
N ALA A 102 21.44 4.51 14.61
CA ALA A 102 21.78 3.28 15.35
C ALA A 102 21.62 3.45 16.87
N ARG A 103 22.07 4.59 17.43
CA ARG A 103 22.00 4.85 18.87
C ARG A 103 20.58 4.97 19.37
N SER A 104 19.70 5.65 18.62
CA SER A 104 18.27 5.78 18.94
C SER A 104 17.56 4.44 18.88
N ASN A 105 17.89 3.60 17.92
CA ASN A 105 17.32 2.24 17.80
C ASN A 105 17.77 1.33 18.96
N GLU A 106 19.04 1.33 19.29
CA GLU A 106 19.59 0.57 20.42
C GLU A 106 19.00 1.03 21.75
N ALA A 107 18.98 2.34 22.01
CA ALA A 107 18.39 2.91 23.23
C ALA A 107 16.90 2.59 23.36
N ALA A 108 16.16 2.47 22.24
CA ALA A 108 14.78 2.05 22.22
C ALA A 108 14.61 0.51 22.34
N GLY A 109 15.68 -0.26 22.34
CA GLY A 109 15.66 -1.73 22.37
C GLY A 109 15.13 -2.36 21.08
N VAL A 110 15.22 -1.66 19.94
CA VAL A 110 14.82 -2.16 18.63
C VAL A 110 15.90 -3.08 18.09
N SER A 111 15.52 -4.31 17.75
CA SER A 111 16.43 -5.33 17.21
C SER A 111 16.49 -5.33 15.68
N LEU A 112 15.36 -5.04 15.03
CA LEU A 112 15.23 -5.05 13.58
C LEU A 112 14.40 -3.85 13.12
N VAL A 113 14.78 -3.26 12.00
CA VAL A 113 14.08 -2.15 11.36
C VAL A 113 13.65 -2.57 9.96
N PHE A 114 12.35 -2.54 9.71
CA PHE A 114 11.74 -2.84 8.41
C PHE A 114 11.49 -1.54 7.66
N THR A 115 12.09 -1.39 6.49
CA THR A 115 11.89 -0.23 5.60
C THR A 115 11.08 -0.68 4.38
N PRO A 116 9.75 -0.46 4.36
CA PRO A 116 8.90 -0.91 3.28
C PRO A 116 9.03 -0.01 2.05
N ARG A 117 8.98 -0.65 0.88
CA ARG A 117 8.66 -0.04 -0.41
C ARG A 117 7.37 -0.67 -0.90
N ILE A 118 6.40 0.16 -1.27
CA ILE A 118 5.06 -0.27 -1.67
C ILE A 118 4.87 0.05 -3.15
N ALA A 119 4.41 -0.95 -3.90
CA ALA A 119 3.94 -0.79 -5.27
C ALA A 119 2.50 -1.33 -5.35
N THR A 120 1.66 -0.63 -6.10
CA THR A 120 0.25 -1.00 -6.28
C THR A 120 -0.18 -0.78 -7.71
N ASP A 121 -1.09 -1.61 -8.18
CA ASP A 121 -1.77 -1.46 -9.46
C ASP A 121 -3.24 -1.82 -9.35
N SER A 122 -4.08 -1.09 -10.07
CA SER A 122 -5.49 -1.41 -10.26
C SER A 122 -5.79 -1.37 -11.74
N SER A 123 -6.18 -2.51 -12.29
CA SER A 123 -6.39 -2.69 -13.71
C SER A 123 -7.65 -3.48 -14.02
N SER A 124 -8.08 -3.38 -15.26
CA SER A 124 -9.10 -4.21 -15.86
C SER A 124 -8.55 -4.86 -17.11
N SER A 125 -8.85 -6.13 -17.31
CA SER A 125 -8.35 -6.88 -18.46
C SER A 125 -8.98 -6.45 -19.80
N SER A 126 -10.08 -5.71 -19.74
CA SER A 126 -10.74 -5.17 -20.94
C SER A 126 -11.45 -3.87 -20.59
N TRP A 127 -11.41 -2.92 -21.49
CA TRP A 127 -12.13 -1.65 -21.38
C TRP A 127 -13.50 -1.66 -22.11
N ILE A 128 -13.77 -2.71 -22.89
CA ILE A 128 -14.98 -2.82 -23.72
C ILE A 128 -16.01 -3.76 -23.09
N SER A 129 -15.56 -4.86 -22.51
CA SER A 129 -16.42 -5.80 -21.79
C SER A 129 -16.32 -5.51 -20.29
N TRP A 130 -17.41 -5.61 -19.57
CA TRP A 130 -17.49 -5.42 -18.12
C TRP A 130 -16.62 -6.44 -17.34
N PRO A 131 -15.31 -6.25 -17.24
CA PRO A 131 -14.43 -7.22 -16.62
C PRO A 131 -14.35 -6.99 -15.13
N PRO A 132 -13.93 -7.99 -14.35
CA PRO A 132 -13.58 -7.80 -12.96
C PRO A 132 -12.47 -6.76 -12.84
N THR A 133 -12.51 -5.96 -11.80
CA THR A 133 -11.39 -5.11 -11.40
C THR A 133 -10.38 -5.94 -10.65
N ASN A 134 -9.13 -5.88 -11.08
CA ASN A 134 -8.00 -6.51 -10.43
C ASN A 134 -7.20 -5.46 -9.66
N PHE A 135 -6.79 -5.79 -8.46
CA PHE A 135 -5.91 -4.96 -7.65
C PHE A 135 -4.72 -5.78 -7.16
N THR A 136 -3.53 -5.27 -7.36
CA THR A 136 -2.29 -5.85 -6.85
C THR A 136 -1.64 -4.87 -5.89
N ALA A 137 -1.25 -5.38 -4.72
CA ALA A 137 -0.44 -4.66 -3.75
C ALA A 137 0.82 -5.48 -3.45
N GLU A 138 1.97 -4.85 -3.53
CA GLU A 138 3.26 -5.44 -3.22
C GLU A 138 3.96 -4.62 -2.15
N VAL A 139 4.55 -5.32 -1.19
CA VAL A 139 5.45 -4.74 -0.17
C VAL A 139 6.78 -5.45 -0.24
N ALA A 140 7.84 -4.69 -0.48
CA ALA A 140 9.23 -5.14 -0.38
C ALA A 140 9.91 -4.41 0.78
N CYS A 141 10.31 -5.13 1.83
CA CYS A 141 11.01 -4.56 2.98
C CYS A 141 12.50 -4.88 2.90
N VAL A 142 13.33 -3.86 3.01
CA VAL A 142 14.72 -4.04 3.45
C VAL A 142 14.67 -4.14 4.98
N VAL A 143 15.31 -5.17 5.54
CA VAL A 143 15.37 -5.37 6.98
C VAL A 143 16.82 -5.18 7.44
N THR A 144 17.03 -4.23 8.33
CA THR A 144 18.33 -3.95 8.94
C THR A 144 18.32 -4.31 10.42
N ASP A 145 19.49 -4.51 10.99
CA ASP A 145 19.66 -4.54 12.46
C ASP A 145 19.61 -3.12 13.05
N ALA A 146 19.79 -3.02 14.37
CA ALA A 146 19.82 -1.75 15.07
C ALA A 146 20.95 -0.81 14.58
N ALA A 147 22.08 -1.38 14.15
CA ALA A 147 23.23 -0.64 13.65
C ALA A 147 23.06 -0.16 12.19
N GLY A 148 22.00 -0.60 11.51
CA GLY A 148 21.70 -0.25 10.11
C GLY A 148 22.29 -1.21 9.08
N ALA A 149 22.95 -2.31 9.50
CA ALA A 149 23.44 -3.33 8.57
C ALA A 149 22.26 -4.16 8.01
N GLU A 150 22.25 -4.40 6.70
CA GLU A 150 21.21 -5.20 6.06
C GLU A 150 21.28 -6.67 6.51
N VAL A 151 20.22 -7.16 7.11
CA VAL A 151 20.07 -8.55 7.55
C VAL A 151 19.48 -9.41 6.44
N THR A 152 18.42 -8.91 5.80
CA THR A 152 17.69 -9.62 4.74
C THR A 152 16.71 -8.71 4.04
N ARG A 153 16.04 -9.26 3.03
CA ARG A 153 14.87 -8.63 2.37
C ARG A 153 13.68 -9.57 2.43
N VAL A 154 12.50 -8.99 2.63
CA VAL A 154 11.23 -9.71 2.63
C VAL A 154 10.32 -9.09 1.58
N ARG A 155 9.64 -9.91 0.80
CA ARG A 155 8.68 -9.47 -0.21
C ARG A 155 7.38 -10.24 -0.06
N ALA A 156 6.28 -9.53 -0.18
CA ALA A 156 4.94 -10.13 -0.21
C ALA A 156 4.07 -9.41 -1.24
N THR A 157 3.16 -10.17 -1.86
CA THR A 157 2.23 -9.65 -2.85
C THR A 157 0.82 -10.13 -2.50
N GLY A 158 -0.14 -9.23 -2.54
CA GLY A 158 -1.56 -9.55 -2.40
C GLY A 158 -2.31 -9.17 -3.67
N ASN A 159 -3.15 -10.07 -4.15
CA ASN A 159 -4.03 -9.83 -5.28
C ASN A 159 -5.49 -9.86 -4.82
N GLY A 160 -6.29 -8.93 -5.31
CA GLY A 160 -7.72 -8.88 -5.08
C GLY A 160 -8.48 -8.66 -6.37
N THR A 161 -9.67 -9.22 -6.45
CA THR A 161 -10.55 -9.09 -7.60
C THR A 161 -11.95 -8.73 -7.10
N ALA A 162 -12.64 -7.87 -7.83
CA ALA A 162 -14.05 -7.56 -7.63
C ALA A 162 -14.76 -7.70 -8.99
N GLU A 163 -15.87 -8.41 -9.00
CA GLU A 163 -16.75 -8.45 -10.16
C GLU A 163 -17.32 -7.08 -10.45
N PHE A 164 -17.77 -6.84 -11.68
CA PHE A 164 -18.26 -5.51 -12.07
C PHE A 164 -19.36 -4.97 -11.14
N GLY A 165 -20.33 -5.79 -10.78
CA GLY A 165 -21.41 -5.39 -9.87
C GLY A 165 -20.92 -5.05 -8.47
N GLU A 166 -19.96 -5.82 -7.95
CA GLU A 166 -19.29 -5.56 -6.68
C GLU A 166 -18.49 -4.25 -6.73
N PHE A 167 -17.73 -4.05 -7.82
CA PHE A 167 -16.92 -2.85 -8.02
C PHE A 167 -17.78 -1.59 -8.07
N LYS A 168 -18.92 -1.61 -8.77
CA LYS A 168 -19.84 -0.45 -8.82
C LYS A 168 -20.49 -0.14 -7.47
N GLY A 169 -20.72 -1.17 -6.64
CA GLY A 169 -21.20 -0.99 -5.26
C GLY A 169 -20.10 -0.56 -4.29
N ASP A 170 -18.87 -0.95 -4.55
CA ASP A 170 -17.71 -0.71 -3.68
C ASP A 170 -16.41 -0.70 -4.47
N PHE A 171 -15.99 0.47 -4.91
CA PHE A 171 -14.75 0.68 -5.69
C PHE A 171 -13.47 0.19 -4.99
N GLY A 172 -13.47 0.10 -3.66
CA GLY A 172 -12.33 -0.32 -2.85
C GLY A 172 -12.24 -1.82 -2.56
N LEU A 173 -13.24 -2.61 -2.95
CA LEU A 173 -13.34 -4.02 -2.53
C LEU A 173 -12.15 -4.87 -3.00
N ALA A 174 -11.74 -4.76 -4.26
CA ALA A 174 -10.58 -5.47 -4.79
C ALA A 174 -9.29 -5.10 -4.04
N ALA A 175 -9.12 -3.81 -3.72
CA ALA A 175 -7.98 -3.30 -2.99
C ALA A 175 -7.91 -3.84 -1.55
N ARG A 176 -9.04 -3.91 -0.84
CA ARG A 176 -9.09 -4.50 0.51
C ARG A 176 -8.84 -6.02 0.50
N ARG A 177 -9.36 -6.74 -0.51
CA ARG A 177 -9.05 -8.16 -0.74
C ARG A 177 -7.55 -8.37 -0.96
N ALA A 178 -6.91 -7.51 -1.77
CA ALA A 178 -5.47 -7.52 -1.99
C ALA A 178 -4.69 -7.26 -0.69
N ALA A 179 -5.07 -6.24 0.08
CA ALA A 179 -4.45 -5.90 1.36
C ALA A 179 -4.56 -7.05 2.38
N THR A 180 -5.69 -7.73 2.45
CA THR A 180 -5.88 -8.90 3.33
C THR A 180 -4.91 -10.03 2.98
N ARG A 181 -4.79 -10.37 1.70
CA ARG A 181 -3.86 -11.41 1.24
C ARG A 181 -2.40 -11.01 1.44
N LEU A 182 -2.08 -9.74 1.14
CA LEU A 182 -0.75 -9.18 1.38
C LEU A 182 -0.35 -9.33 2.86
N THR A 183 -1.25 -8.97 3.78
CA THR A 183 -0.99 -9.01 5.23
C THR A 183 -0.68 -10.45 5.69
N ALA A 184 -1.47 -11.41 5.25
CA ALA A 184 -1.27 -12.83 5.55
C ALA A 184 0.05 -13.35 4.96
N GLN A 185 0.34 -13.02 3.71
CA GLN A 185 1.58 -13.45 3.05
C GLN A 185 2.80 -12.80 3.71
N LEU A 186 2.78 -11.50 4.01
CA LEU A 186 3.89 -10.82 4.66
C LEU A 186 4.24 -11.46 6.00
N SER A 187 3.24 -11.74 6.83
CA SER A 187 3.46 -12.43 8.11
C SER A 187 4.04 -13.85 7.93
N SER A 188 3.60 -14.57 6.90
CA SER A 188 4.11 -15.90 6.55
C SER A 188 5.57 -15.85 6.10
N GLU A 189 5.93 -14.93 5.22
CA GLU A 189 7.29 -14.78 4.72
C GLU A 189 8.27 -14.38 5.83
N ILE A 190 7.85 -13.50 6.76
CA ILE A 190 8.65 -13.15 7.93
C ILE A 190 8.86 -14.37 8.83
N ARG A 191 7.83 -15.17 9.09
CA ARG A 191 7.95 -16.39 9.92
C ARG A 191 8.88 -17.45 9.33
N LYS A 192 8.91 -17.61 8.02
CA LYS A 192 9.77 -18.57 7.32
C LYS A 192 11.25 -18.16 7.30
N ASN A 193 11.54 -16.88 7.47
CA ASN A 193 12.90 -16.37 7.37
C ASN A 193 13.63 -16.54 8.71
N GLU A 194 14.59 -17.48 8.75
CA GLU A 194 15.34 -17.79 9.96
C GLU A 194 16.18 -16.63 10.50
N LYS A 195 16.66 -15.73 9.62
CA LYS A 195 17.43 -14.54 10.02
C LYS A 195 16.61 -13.54 10.84
N LEU A 196 15.30 -13.68 10.82
CA LEU A 196 14.35 -12.76 11.47
C LEU A 196 13.83 -13.27 12.83
N ARG A 197 14.27 -14.45 13.24
CA ARG A 197 13.91 -15.08 14.52
C ARG A 197 14.78 -14.61 15.69
#